data_89c71d3e84421f29a1cb925ae09f8741
#
_entry.id   89c71d3e84421f29a1cb925ae09f8741
#
_cell.length_a   1.000
_cell.length_b   1.000
_cell.length_c   1.000
_cell.angle_alpha   90.00
_cell.angle_beta   90.00
_cell.angle_gamma   90.00
#
_symmetry.space_group_name_H-M   'P 1'
#
loop_
_entity.id
_entity.type
_entity.pdbx_description
1 polymer ?
#
loop_
_entity_poly.entity_id
_entity_poly.type
_entity_poly.pdbx_seq_one_letter_code
_entity_poly.pdbx_strand_id
1 'polypeptide(L)'
;MNFGIICELNPLHKGHKYLFDNCKSENSAVICALSGNFVQRGEFAVYDKYTRARTAIENGADLVIEIPALCTIQSAQGYAKAGVEILEATRICDCLAFGAECDNVDELKAVAKEIQNKDSLIKEELKKGVSYPTARKNAVNSPLLDTPNNILAIEYLTYTKLEAMAIKRIGKGHDTDDDEYSASEIRKHLNADEISTMKNCEKAILYKLRTMTAEDFLQIEDVGEGLENRIIRAVADSLTLEELYDNIKTKRYTHSRIRRIILRAYLGITKDMPKEPKYLHILAFNDRGREILAQMKKTATLPIITKYGNIESSEVKQLFDLECKFTDIYNLGYTNIKPCGEEQRAKIEIIK
;
A
#
# COMPACT_ATOMS: atom_id res chain seq x y z
N MET A 1 25.40 4.56 -3.50
CA MET A 1 24.04 4.71 -4.06
C MET A 1 23.05 4.15 -3.06
N ASN A 2 22.02 4.90 -2.72
CA ASN A 2 20.98 4.46 -1.80
C ASN A 2 19.70 4.14 -2.58
N PHE A 3 19.18 2.94 -2.38
CA PHE A 3 18.01 2.44 -3.10
C PHE A 3 16.74 2.63 -2.27
N GLY A 4 15.73 3.25 -2.85
CA GLY A 4 14.38 3.30 -2.30
C GLY A 4 13.54 2.15 -2.87
N ILE A 5 12.77 1.47 -2.02
CA ILE A 5 11.87 0.38 -2.43
C ILE A 5 10.49 0.62 -1.80
N ILE A 6 9.45 0.62 -2.63
CA ILE A 6 8.05 0.69 -2.17
C ILE A 6 7.53 -0.75 -2.06
N CYS A 7 7.04 -1.14 -0.89
CA CYS A 7 6.67 -2.53 -0.64
C CYS A 7 5.53 -2.68 0.38
N GLU A 8 4.90 -3.84 0.36
CA GLU A 8 3.87 -4.25 1.33
C GLU A 8 4.38 -5.37 2.25
N LEU A 9 5.24 -6.27 1.75
CA LEU A 9 5.77 -7.43 2.48
C LEU A 9 4.67 -8.22 3.22
N ASN A 10 3.65 -8.65 2.50
CA ASN A 10 2.43 -9.23 3.08
C ASN A 10 2.21 -10.72 2.73
N PRO A 11 2.99 -11.65 3.33
CA PRO A 11 4.23 -11.46 4.05
C PRO A 11 5.47 -11.29 3.13
N LEU A 12 6.66 -11.10 3.71
CA LEU A 12 7.92 -11.16 2.98
C LEU A 12 8.13 -12.57 2.40
N HIS A 13 8.67 -12.65 1.18
CA HIS A 13 8.98 -13.89 0.49
C HIS A 13 10.31 -13.81 -0.28
N LYS A 14 10.77 -14.91 -0.84
CA LYS A 14 12.07 -15.02 -1.55
C LYS A 14 12.24 -13.96 -2.65
N GLY A 15 11.16 -13.57 -3.35
CA GLY A 15 11.21 -12.50 -4.36
C GLY A 15 11.53 -11.12 -3.79
N HIS A 16 11.06 -10.80 -2.59
CA HIS A 16 11.43 -9.56 -1.90
C HIS A 16 12.89 -9.59 -1.46
N LYS A 17 13.33 -10.71 -0.89
CA LYS A 17 14.75 -10.88 -0.52
C LYS A 17 15.66 -10.72 -1.74
N TYR A 18 15.32 -11.34 -2.86
CA TYR A 18 16.06 -11.19 -4.12
C TYR A 18 16.15 -9.73 -4.57
N LEU A 19 15.05 -8.97 -4.47
CA LEU A 19 15.05 -7.54 -4.78
C LEU A 19 16.03 -6.78 -3.86
N PHE A 20 16.03 -7.05 -2.56
CA PHE A 20 16.95 -6.42 -1.61
C PHE A 20 18.41 -6.78 -1.90
N ASP A 21 18.69 -8.05 -2.16
CA ASP A 21 20.05 -8.55 -2.45
C ASP A 21 20.64 -7.89 -3.73
N ASN A 22 19.79 -7.62 -4.74
CA ASN A 22 20.24 -6.92 -5.96
C ASN A 22 20.51 -5.42 -5.74
N CYS A 23 20.02 -4.81 -4.67
CA CYS A 23 20.28 -3.43 -4.31
C CYS A 23 21.48 -3.29 -3.35
N LYS A 24 21.99 -4.39 -2.80
CA LYS A 24 22.98 -4.36 -1.72
C LYS A 24 24.41 -4.41 -2.24
N SER A 25 25.25 -3.47 -1.77
CA SER A 25 26.70 -3.44 -1.98
C SER A 25 27.37 -2.78 -0.75
N GLU A 26 28.70 -2.84 -0.63
CA GLU A 26 29.44 -2.27 0.52
C GLU A 26 29.08 -0.82 0.84
N ASN A 27 28.76 0.00 -0.17
CA ASN A 27 28.49 1.42 -0.01
C ASN A 27 27.03 1.81 -0.32
N SER A 28 26.14 0.83 -0.44
CA SER A 28 24.70 1.08 -0.67
C SER A 28 23.91 1.00 0.64
N ALA A 29 22.71 1.55 0.59
CA ALA A 29 21.68 1.30 1.59
C ALA A 29 20.34 1.01 0.92
N VAL A 30 19.53 0.15 1.56
CA VAL A 30 18.17 -0.19 1.12
C VAL A 30 17.18 0.46 2.07
N ILE A 31 16.39 1.41 1.55
CA ILE A 31 15.38 2.17 2.27
C ILE A 31 14.01 1.73 1.79
N CYS A 32 13.22 1.13 2.68
CA CYS A 32 11.88 0.68 2.34
C CYS A 32 10.82 1.71 2.76
N ALA A 33 9.95 2.10 1.82
CA ALA A 33 8.65 2.68 2.11
C ALA A 33 7.65 1.51 2.22
N LEU A 34 7.26 1.16 3.45
CA LEU A 34 6.45 -0.01 3.77
C LEU A 34 5.02 0.41 4.09
N SER A 35 4.03 -0.21 3.45
CA SER A 35 2.62 -0.06 3.84
C SER A 35 2.43 -0.34 5.32
N GLY A 36 1.66 0.50 6.02
CA GLY A 36 1.31 0.32 7.43
C GLY A 36 0.52 -0.96 7.68
N ASN A 37 -0.44 -0.96 8.58
CA ASN A 37 -1.23 -2.15 8.94
C ASN A 37 -2.24 -2.59 7.85
N PHE A 38 -2.34 -1.86 6.75
CA PHE A 38 -3.22 -2.15 5.63
C PHE A 38 -2.42 -2.26 4.34
N VAL A 39 -3.02 -2.90 3.33
CA VAL A 39 -2.42 -3.04 2.00
C VAL A 39 -3.24 -2.33 0.93
N GLN A 40 -2.61 -1.97 -0.17
CA GLN A 40 -3.18 -1.17 -1.26
C GLN A 40 -4.48 -1.78 -1.82
N ARG A 41 -4.62 -3.10 -1.81
CA ARG A 41 -5.82 -3.78 -2.31
C ARG A 41 -7.03 -3.67 -1.38
N GLY A 42 -6.93 -2.99 -0.24
CA GLY A 42 -8.02 -2.77 0.70
C GLY A 42 -8.25 -3.93 1.64
N GLU A 43 -7.18 -4.49 2.18
CA GLU A 43 -7.19 -5.59 3.15
C GLU A 43 -6.28 -5.26 4.34
N PHE A 44 -6.43 -5.99 5.43
CA PHE A 44 -5.47 -5.99 6.51
C PHE A 44 -4.18 -6.69 6.07
N ALA A 45 -3.04 -6.16 6.44
CA ALA A 45 -1.80 -6.90 6.36
C ALA A 45 -1.84 -8.06 7.36
N VAL A 46 -1.33 -9.25 6.99
CA VAL A 46 -1.41 -10.44 7.86
C VAL A 46 -0.62 -10.27 9.15
N TYR A 47 0.53 -9.60 9.10
CA TYR A 47 1.31 -9.20 10.27
C TYR A 47 1.29 -7.69 10.44
N ASP A 48 1.40 -7.21 11.67
CA ASP A 48 1.51 -5.78 11.96
C ASP A 48 2.76 -5.16 11.30
N LYS A 49 2.75 -3.84 11.16
CA LYS A 49 3.81 -3.11 10.46
C LYS A 49 5.18 -3.23 11.12
N TYR A 50 5.26 -3.34 12.45
CA TYR A 50 6.53 -3.46 13.16
C TYR A 50 7.16 -4.84 12.94
N THR A 51 6.37 -5.90 12.99
CA THR A 51 6.79 -7.27 12.63
C THR A 51 7.32 -7.32 11.21
N ARG A 52 6.61 -6.72 10.25
CA ARG A 52 7.05 -6.68 8.83
C ARG A 52 8.28 -5.81 8.63
N ALA A 53 8.39 -4.70 9.35
CA ALA A 53 9.56 -3.83 9.30
C ALA A 53 10.81 -4.53 9.86
N ARG A 54 10.68 -5.24 11.00
CA ARG A 54 11.77 -6.09 11.55
C ARG A 54 12.20 -7.13 10.52
N THR A 55 11.26 -7.88 9.98
CA THR A 55 11.54 -8.90 8.96
C THR A 55 12.23 -8.31 7.72
N ALA A 56 11.87 -7.08 7.31
CA ALA A 56 12.55 -6.39 6.21
C ALA A 56 14.04 -6.15 6.53
N ILE A 57 14.35 -5.64 7.73
CA ILE A 57 15.74 -5.39 8.16
C ILE A 57 16.53 -6.71 8.21
N GLU A 58 15.97 -7.76 8.81
CA GLU A 58 16.60 -9.10 8.90
C GLU A 58 16.88 -9.71 7.52
N ASN A 59 16.16 -9.26 6.49
CA ASN A 59 16.31 -9.76 5.11
C ASN A 59 17.03 -8.79 4.16
N GLY A 60 17.60 -7.69 4.64
CA GLY A 60 18.51 -6.87 3.86
C GLY A 60 18.11 -5.41 3.69
N ALA A 61 16.96 -4.96 4.19
CA ALA A 61 16.70 -3.53 4.31
C ALA A 61 17.56 -2.90 5.41
N ASP A 62 17.86 -1.61 5.29
CA ASP A 62 18.63 -0.86 6.28
C ASP A 62 17.77 0.11 7.09
N LEU A 63 16.73 0.68 6.44
CA LEU A 63 15.78 1.61 7.05
C LEU A 63 14.39 1.34 6.52
N VAL A 64 13.39 1.31 7.41
CA VAL A 64 11.98 1.15 7.04
C VAL A 64 11.17 2.35 7.50
N ILE A 65 10.47 2.99 6.56
CA ILE A 65 9.60 4.15 6.74
C ILE A 65 8.18 3.74 6.41
N GLU A 66 7.20 4.11 7.21
CA GLU A 66 5.79 3.77 6.98
C GLU A 66 5.18 4.58 5.83
N ILE A 67 4.39 3.91 5.00
CA ILE A 67 3.37 4.56 4.17
C ILE A 67 2.08 4.57 5.00
N PRO A 68 1.59 5.74 5.47
CA PRO A 68 0.40 5.85 6.31
C PRO A 68 -0.84 5.23 5.66
N ALA A 69 -1.83 4.82 6.46
CA ALA A 69 -3.05 4.16 5.96
C ALA A 69 -3.81 5.02 4.95
N LEU A 70 -3.90 6.34 5.18
CA LEU A 70 -4.52 7.29 4.25
C LEU A 70 -3.85 7.29 2.87
N CYS A 71 -2.55 7.02 2.81
CA CYS A 71 -1.75 6.94 1.59
C CYS A 71 -1.75 5.53 0.99
N THR A 72 -1.84 4.50 1.82
CA THR A 72 -1.82 3.09 1.39
C THR A 72 -3.14 2.67 0.75
N ILE A 73 -4.29 3.01 1.38
CA ILE A 73 -5.62 2.58 0.93
C ILE A 73 -6.08 3.49 -0.24
N GLN A 74 -5.25 3.60 -1.27
CA GLN A 74 -5.47 4.40 -2.47
C GLN A 74 -5.57 3.53 -3.73
N SER A 75 -5.92 4.15 -4.88
CA SER A 75 -5.70 3.51 -6.18
C SER A 75 -4.21 3.19 -6.37
N ALA A 76 -3.86 2.36 -7.37
CA ALA A 76 -2.45 2.11 -7.68
C ALA A 76 -1.67 3.40 -7.92
N GLN A 77 -2.29 4.38 -8.57
CA GLN A 77 -1.75 5.71 -8.78
C GLN A 77 -1.44 6.45 -7.46
N GLY A 78 -2.44 6.57 -6.57
CA GLY A 78 -2.29 7.28 -5.31
C GLY A 78 -1.25 6.63 -4.39
N TYR A 79 -1.26 5.29 -4.33
CA TYR A 79 -0.29 4.51 -3.59
C TYR A 79 1.13 4.70 -4.11
N ALA A 80 1.32 4.61 -5.42
CA ALA A 80 2.62 4.81 -6.06
C ALA A 80 3.15 6.23 -5.83
N LYS A 81 2.29 7.24 -6.02
CA LYS A 81 2.64 8.65 -5.77
C LYS A 81 3.10 8.83 -4.32
N ALA A 82 2.33 8.37 -3.35
CA ALA A 82 2.67 8.53 -1.93
C ALA A 82 3.97 7.80 -1.54
N GLY A 83 4.19 6.58 -2.03
CA GLY A 83 5.43 5.84 -1.78
C GLY A 83 6.65 6.56 -2.35
N VAL A 84 6.55 7.08 -3.58
CA VAL A 84 7.60 7.89 -4.21
C VAL A 84 7.86 9.17 -3.41
N GLU A 85 6.81 9.91 -3.02
CA GLU A 85 6.94 11.14 -2.24
C GLU A 85 7.62 10.90 -0.88
N ILE A 86 7.34 9.78 -0.20
CA ILE A 86 8.03 9.39 1.03
C ILE A 86 9.53 9.20 0.78
N LEU A 87 9.91 8.44 -0.24
CA LEU A 87 11.30 8.19 -0.56
C LEU A 87 12.04 9.47 -0.97
N GLU A 88 11.43 10.29 -1.83
CA GLU A 88 12.00 11.57 -2.26
C GLU A 88 12.10 12.58 -1.11
N ALA A 89 11.14 12.59 -0.18
CA ALA A 89 11.17 13.47 0.99
C ALA A 89 12.34 13.17 1.95
N THR A 90 12.90 11.98 1.91
CA THR A 90 14.12 11.65 2.68
C THR A 90 15.34 12.43 2.23
N ARG A 91 15.42 12.80 0.94
CA ARG A 91 16.59 13.40 0.29
C ARG A 91 17.87 12.56 0.38
N ILE A 92 17.70 11.25 0.55
CA ILE A 92 18.81 10.28 0.71
C ILE A 92 18.76 9.22 -0.39
N CYS A 93 17.58 8.92 -0.94
CA CYS A 93 17.44 7.95 -2.01
C CYS A 93 17.97 8.52 -3.34
N ASP A 94 18.82 7.75 -4.01
CA ASP A 94 19.37 8.07 -5.34
C ASP A 94 18.57 7.36 -6.44
N CYS A 95 18.12 6.12 -6.18
CA CYS A 95 17.50 5.24 -7.16
C CYS A 95 16.25 4.57 -6.57
N LEU A 96 15.17 4.53 -7.33
CA LEU A 96 13.99 3.74 -7.03
C LEU A 96 14.12 2.34 -7.65
N ALA A 97 14.23 1.31 -6.82
CA ALA A 97 14.30 -0.08 -7.25
C ALA A 97 12.95 -0.79 -7.06
N PHE A 98 12.56 -1.60 -8.03
CA PHE A 98 11.31 -2.36 -7.98
C PHE A 98 11.40 -3.66 -8.79
N GLY A 99 10.63 -4.66 -8.36
CA GLY A 99 10.46 -5.90 -9.13
C GLY A 99 9.37 -5.74 -10.19
N ALA A 100 9.67 -6.12 -11.43
CA ALA A 100 8.71 -6.07 -12.53
C ALA A 100 8.85 -7.33 -13.41
N GLU A 101 7.83 -7.63 -14.21
CA GLU A 101 7.91 -8.68 -15.22
C GLU A 101 8.78 -8.25 -16.41
N CYS A 102 8.77 -6.95 -16.71
CA CYS A 102 9.68 -6.30 -17.66
C CYS A 102 10.83 -5.64 -16.90
N ASP A 103 12.06 -6.00 -17.21
CA ASP A 103 13.28 -5.43 -16.63
C ASP A 103 13.86 -4.25 -17.44
N ASN A 104 13.20 -3.86 -18.51
CA ASN A 104 13.55 -2.70 -19.32
C ASN A 104 12.84 -1.42 -18.82
N VAL A 105 13.57 -0.59 -18.09
CA VAL A 105 13.04 0.66 -17.53
C VAL A 105 12.58 1.64 -18.63
N ASP A 106 13.25 1.68 -19.77
CA ASP A 106 12.92 2.63 -20.84
C ASP A 106 11.58 2.26 -21.52
N GLU A 107 11.31 0.97 -21.70
CA GLU A 107 10.01 0.50 -22.17
C GLU A 107 8.89 0.85 -21.20
N LEU A 108 9.10 0.63 -19.90
CA LEU A 108 8.13 0.99 -18.86
C LEU A 108 7.88 2.51 -18.82
N LYS A 109 8.94 3.34 -18.95
CA LYS A 109 8.84 4.81 -19.03
C LYS A 109 8.10 5.27 -20.30
N ALA A 110 8.33 4.60 -21.43
CA ALA A 110 7.61 4.90 -22.68
C ALA A 110 6.10 4.71 -22.51
N VAL A 111 5.67 3.59 -21.88
CA VAL A 111 4.26 3.33 -21.59
C VAL A 111 3.70 4.35 -20.57
N ALA A 112 4.45 4.71 -19.53
CA ALA A 112 4.04 5.75 -18.57
C ALA A 112 3.75 7.08 -19.28
N LYS A 113 4.62 7.50 -20.19
CA LYS A 113 4.46 8.73 -20.99
C LYS A 113 3.26 8.61 -21.96
N GLU A 114 3.09 7.46 -22.57
CA GLU A 114 1.97 7.22 -23.49
C GLU A 114 0.61 7.31 -22.78
N ILE A 115 0.50 6.78 -21.56
CA ILE A 115 -0.70 6.91 -20.73
C ILE A 115 -1.03 8.38 -20.48
N GLN A 116 -0.02 9.20 -20.10
CA GLN A 116 -0.22 10.63 -19.87
C GLN A 116 -0.70 11.34 -21.14
N ASN A 117 -0.11 11.02 -22.30
CA ASN A 117 -0.49 11.62 -23.58
C ASN A 117 -1.90 11.21 -24.05
N LYS A 118 -2.40 10.05 -23.60
CA LYS A 118 -3.70 9.49 -24.00
C LYS A 118 -4.79 9.67 -22.94
N ASP A 119 -4.63 10.55 -21.97
CA ASP A 119 -5.59 10.79 -20.88
C ASP A 119 -7.02 11.10 -21.40
N SER A 120 -7.15 11.86 -22.49
CA SER A 120 -8.44 12.13 -23.12
C SER A 120 -9.13 10.87 -23.65
N LEU A 121 -8.37 9.97 -24.31
CA LEU A 121 -8.89 8.70 -24.81
C LEU A 121 -9.29 7.77 -23.66
N ILE A 122 -8.51 7.73 -22.59
CA ILE A 122 -8.85 6.96 -21.37
C ILE A 122 -10.17 7.46 -20.78
N LYS A 123 -10.38 8.78 -20.71
CA LYS A 123 -11.65 9.37 -20.25
C LYS A 123 -12.82 9.02 -21.15
N GLU A 124 -12.63 8.95 -22.46
CA GLU A 124 -13.66 8.48 -23.39
C GLU A 124 -14.01 7.02 -23.18
N GLU A 125 -13.02 6.14 -23.01
CA GLU A 125 -13.25 4.73 -22.69
C GLU A 125 -14.02 4.57 -21.36
N LEU A 126 -13.71 5.36 -20.33
CA LEU A 126 -14.43 5.33 -19.06
C LEU A 126 -15.93 5.65 -19.22
N LYS A 127 -16.31 6.56 -20.14
CA LYS A 127 -17.72 6.86 -20.44
C LYS A 127 -18.49 5.66 -20.97
N LYS A 128 -17.80 4.65 -21.54
CA LYS A 128 -18.40 3.38 -21.98
C LYS A 128 -18.74 2.44 -20.82
N GLY A 129 -18.45 2.81 -19.57
CA GLY A 129 -18.77 2.02 -18.38
C GLY A 129 -17.79 0.88 -18.08
N VAL A 130 -16.58 0.92 -18.64
CA VAL A 130 -15.52 -0.04 -18.32
C VAL A 130 -14.71 0.40 -17.10
N SER A 131 -13.94 -0.52 -16.52
CA SER A 131 -13.05 -0.19 -15.40
C SER A 131 -11.84 0.64 -15.87
N TYR A 132 -11.22 1.40 -14.96
CA TYR A 132 -10.03 2.22 -15.28
C TYR A 132 -8.87 1.38 -15.86
N PRO A 133 -8.49 0.21 -15.32
CA PRO A 133 -7.48 -0.64 -15.96
C PRO A 133 -7.86 -1.04 -17.39
N THR A 134 -9.12 -1.37 -17.64
CA THR A 134 -9.61 -1.71 -18.99
C THR A 134 -9.54 -0.51 -19.93
N ALA A 135 -9.96 0.68 -19.46
CA ALA A 135 -9.89 1.91 -20.27
C ALA A 135 -8.45 2.25 -20.67
N ARG A 136 -7.49 2.13 -19.74
CA ARG A 136 -6.05 2.31 -20.04
C ARG A 136 -5.56 1.31 -21.06
N LYS A 137 -5.88 0.02 -20.89
CA LYS A 137 -5.47 -1.03 -21.82
C LYS A 137 -6.02 -0.77 -23.22
N ASN A 138 -7.28 -0.37 -23.34
CA ASN A 138 -7.90 -0.06 -24.62
C ASN A 138 -7.25 1.17 -25.30
N ALA A 139 -6.91 2.20 -24.52
CA ALA A 139 -6.31 3.42 -25.05
C ALA A 139 -4.84 3.23 -25.48
N VAL A 140 -4.04 2.52 -24.67
CA VAL A 140 -2.58 2.40 -24.86
C VAL A 140 -2.21 1.13 -25.63
N ASN A 141 -3.00 0.06 -25.49
CA ASN A 141 -2.78 -1.24 -26.16
C ASN A 141 -1.36 -1.81 -25.96
N SER A 142 -0.83 -1.73 -24.75
CA SER A 142 0.49 -2.28 -24.39
C SER A 142 0.35 -3.55 -23.57
N PRO A 143 1.07 -4.65 -23.91
CA PRO A 143 1.09 -5.87 -23.10
C PRO A 143 1.69 -5.67 -21.70
N LEU A 144 2.46 -4.60 -21.48
CA LEU A 144 3.00 -4.26 -20.17
C LEU A 144 1.90 -3.88 -19.15
N LEU A 145 0.69 -3.59 -19.62
CA LEU A 145 -0.49 -3.33 -18.78
C LEU A 145 -1.27 -4.60 -18.40
N ASP A 146 -0.78 -5.79 -18.77
CA ASP A 146 -1.43 -7.07 -18.44
C ASP A 146 -0.99 -7.65 -17.11
N THR A 147 0.16 -7.22 -16.61
CA THR A 147 0.77 -7.78 -15.39
C THR A 147 0.80 -6.77 -14.24
N PRO A 148 0.49 -7.22 -13.01
CA PRO A 148 0.28 -6.30 -11.89
C PRO A 148 1.55 -5.55 -11.45
N ASN A 149 2.74 -6.16 -11.57
CA ASN A 149 3.97 -5.49 -11.14
C ASN A 149 4.46 -4.48 -12.18
N ASN A 150 4.28 -4.76 -13.49
CA ASN A 150 4.53 -3.74 -14.52
C ASN A 150 3.57 -2.55 -14.36
N ILE A 151 2.29 -2.78 -14.00
CA ILE A 151 1.35 -1.69 -13.75
C ILE A 151 1.85 -0.80 -12.61
N LEU A 152 2.29 -1.38 -11.49
CA LEU A 152 2.86 -0.60 -10.38
C LEU A 152 4.16 0.09 -10.78
N ALA A 153 5.05 -0.59 -11.50
CA ALA A 153 6.30 0.00 -12.01
C ALA A 153 6.02 1.24 -12.88
N ILE A 154 5.06 1.16 -13.79
CA ILE A 154 4.62 2.27 -14.64
C ILE A 154 4.09 3.44 -13.79
N GLU A 155 3.30 3.15 -12.74
CA GLU A 155 2.84 4.19 -11.82
C GLU A 155 4.02 4.84 -11.05
N TYR A 156 4.98 4.06 -10.55
CA TYR A 156 6.18 4.61 -9.91
C TYR A 156 6.95 5.53 -10.85
N LEU A 157 7.19 5.10 -12.09
CA LEU A 157 7.91 5.86 -13.10
C LEU A 157 7.18 7.12 -13.57
N THR A 158 5.86 7.17 -13.37
CA THR A 158 5.05 8.36 -13.65
C THR A 158 5.36 9.51 -12.67
N TYR A 159 5.71 9.18 -11.42
CA TYR A 159 5.86 10.19 -10.35
C TYR A 159 7.29 10.40 -9.89
N THR A 160 8.19 9.42 -10.04
CA THR A 160 9.55 9.53 -9.51
C THR A 160 10.44 10.47 -10.32
N LYS A 161 11.28 11.22 -9.60
CA LYS A 161 12.40 12.00 -10.12
C LYS A 161 13.75 11.30 -9.88
N LEU A 162 13.75 10.20 -9.12
CA LEU A 162 14.93 9.40 -8.86
C LEU A 162 15.33 8.61 -10.12
N GLU A 163 16.59 8.17 -10.16
CA GLU A 163 16.95 7.11 -11.08
C GLU A 163 16.06 5.88 -10.83
N ALA A 164 15.92 5.00 -11.80
CA ALA A 164 15.06 3.85 -11.66
C ALA A 164 15.79 2.57 -12.07
N MET A 165 15.57 1.49 -11.30
CA MET A 165 16.11 0.16 -11.56
C MET A 165 14.99 -0.87 -11.50
N ALA A 166 14.69 -1.48 -12.63
CA ALA A 166 13.78 -2.62 -12.69
C ALA A 166 14.56 -3.92 -12.54
N ILE A 167 14.13 -4.75 -11.58
CA ILE A 167 14.69 -6.07 -11.33
C ILE A 167 13.69 -7.10 -11.81
N LYS A 168 14.13 -7.96 -12.73
CA LYS A 168 13.28 -9.03 -13.26
C LYS A 168 12.84 -9.97 -12.15
N ARG A 169 11.54 -10.19 -12.04
CA ARG A 169 11.00 -11.12 -11.03
C ARG A 169 11.48 -12.54 -11.29
N ILE A 170 11.89 -13.21 -10.23
CA ILE A 170 12.19 -14.65 -10.24
C ILE A 170 10.87 -15.39 -9.98
N GLY A 171 10.62 -16.47 -10.71
CA GLY A 171 9.43 -17.32 -10.60
C GLY A 171 8.54 -17.19 -11.82
N LYS A 172 7.79 -18.25 -12.10
CA LYS A 172 6.78 -18.24 -13.16
C LYS A 172 5.60 -17.37 -12.71
N GLY A 173 4.93 -16.73 -13.67
CA GLY A 173 3.78 -15.86 -13.41
C GLY A 173 2.65 -16.59 -12.65
N HIS A 174 1.61 -15.85 -12.30
CA HIS A 174 0.49 -16.24 -11.42
C HIS A 174 -0.20 -17.60 -11.67
N ASP A 175 0.15 -18.34 -12.73
CA ASP A 175 -0.55 -19.53 -13.20
C ASP A 175 0.31 -20.82 -13.21
N THR A 176 1.37 -20.93 -12.41
CA THR A 176 2.20 -22.15 -12.39
C THR A 176 2.42 -22.70 -10.99
N ASP A 177 2.35 -24.04 -10.87
CA ASP A 177 2.41 -24.85 -9.63
C ASP A 177 3.71 -24.75 -8.79
N ASP A 178 4.66 -23.88 -9.13
CA ASP A 178 5.85 -23.58 -8.32
C ASP A 178 5.57 -22.46 -7.29
N ASP A 179 4.52 -22.62 -6.51
CA ASP A 179 3.87 -21.59 -5.67
C ASP A 179 4.61 -21.26 -4.35
N GLU A 180 5.70 -21.92 -4.01
CA GLU A 180 6.49 -21.64 -2.79
C GLU A 180 7.01 -20.19 -2.69
N TYR A 181 6.82 -19.38 -3.74
CA TYR A 181 7.40 -18.05 -3.89
C TYR A 181 6.37 -16.92 -3.84
N SER A 182 5.08 -17.20 -3.77
CA SER A 182 4.05 -16.16 -3.77
C SER A 182 3.52 -15.84 -2.37
N ALA A 183 3.31 -14.54 -2.07
CA ALA A 183 2.69 -14.13 -0.81
C ALA A 183 1.29 -14.75 -0.63
N SER A 184 0.56 -15.00 -1.73
CA SER A 184 -0.78 -15.59 -1.69
C SER A 184 -0.75 -17.03 -1.20
N GLU A 185 0.23 -17.83 -1.63
CA GLU A 185 0.38 -19.20 -1.17
C GLU A 185 0.83 -19.25 0.30
N ILE A 186 1.84 -18.46 0.66
CA ILE A 186 2.29 -18.38 2.06
C ILE A 186 1.11 -18.08 2.99
N ARG A 187 0.23 -17.12 2.62
CA ARG A 187 -0.94 -16.76 3.45
C ARG A 187 -1.89 -17.92 3.72
N LYS A 188 -2.00 -18.93 2.85
CA LYS A 188 -2.87 -20.10 3.07
C LYS A 188 -2.38 -20.99 4.22
N HIS A 189 -1.09 -20.94 4.52
CA HIS A 189 -0.43 -21.80 5.51
C HIS A 189 -0.07 -21.07 6.81
N LEU A 190 -0.46 -19.77 6.96
CA LEU A 190 -0.18 -19.02 8.17
C LEU A 190 -1.06 -19.50 9.34
N ASN A 191 -0.51 -19.44 10.53
CA ASN A 191 -1.26 -19.71 11.75
C ASN A 191 -2.30 -18.61 11.99
N ALA A 192 -3.58 -18.99 12.04
CA ALA A 192 -4.70 -18.05 12.21
C ALA A 192 -4.62 -17.25 13.52
N ASP A 193 -3.97 -17.76 14.57
CA ASP A 193 -3.83 -17.08 15.85
C ASP A 193 -2.75 -15.97 15.84
N GLU A 194 -1.87 -15.98 14.86
CA GLU A 194 -0.75 -15.04 14.74
C GLU A 194 -1.01 -13.90 13.75
N ILE A 195 -2.07 -14.00 12.97
CA ILE A 195 -2.39 -13.04 11.89
C ILE A 195 -3.61 -12.20 12.18
N SER A 196 -3.61 -10.99 11.64
CA SER A 196 -4.79 -10.13 11.61
C SER A 196 -5.53 -10.27 10.27
N THR A 197 -6.86 -10.38 10.32
CA THR A 197 -7.69 -10.55 9.13
C THR A 197 -8.98 -9.72 9.20
N MET A 198 -9.46 -9.24 8.05
CA MET A 198 -10.79 -8.62 7.96
C MET A 198 -11.91 -9.60 8.29
N LYS A 199 -11.68 -10.91 8.10
CA LYS A 199 -12.64 -11.96 8.42
C LYS A 199 -13.00 -11.97 9.90
N ASN A 200 -12.03 -11.80 10.79
CA ASN A 200 -12.28 -11.71 12.23
C ASN A 200 -13.09 -10.46 12.60
N CYS A 201 -13.01 -9.38 11.79
CA CYS A 201 -13.79 -8.15 11.96
C CYS A 201 -15.12 -8.16 11.18
N GLU A 202 -15.49 -9.24 10.48
CA GLU A 202 -16.64 -9.28 9.56
C GLU A 202 -17.94 -8.72 10.16
N LYS A 203 -18.30 -9.14 11.37
CA LYS A 203 -19.50 -8.63 12.04
C LYS A 203 -19.40 -7.14 12.38
N ALA A 204 -18.24 -6.66 12.78
CA ALA A 204 -18.02 -5.24 13.10
C ALA A 204 -18.09 -4.39 11.83
N ILE A 205 -17.52 -4.87 10.72
CA ILE A 205 -17.59 -4.22 9.41
C ILE A 205 -19.05 -4.17 8.95
N LEU A 206 -19.76 -5.30 8.93
CA LEU A 206 -21.17 -5.34 8.53
C LEU A 206 -22.05 -4.44 9.42
N TYR A 207 -21.83 -4.42 10.75
CA TYR A 207 -22.50 -3.50 11.65
C TYR A 207 -22.28 -2.05 11.24
N LYS A 208 -21.02 -1.64 11.05
CA LYS A 208 -20.67 -0.27 10.62
C LYS A 208 -21.38 0.10 9.32
N LEU A 209 -21.31 -0.75 8.31
CA LEU A 209 -21.90 -0.49 7.00
C LEU A 209 -23.43 -0.41 7.04
N ARG A 210 -24.10 -1.23 7.88
CA ARG A 210 -25.55 -1.21 8.08
C ARG A 210 -26.07 0.04 8.79
N THR A 211 -25.18 0.79 9.45
CA THR A 211 -25.52 2.07 10.11
C THR A 211 -25.27 3.28 9.21
N MET A 212 -24.68 3.08 8.01
CA MET A 212 -24.37 4.15 7.07
C MET A 212 -25.52 4.38 6.09
N THR A 213 -25.68 5.64 5.68
CA THR A 213 -26.61 6.09 4.65
C THR A 213 -25.92 6.19 3.28
N ALA A 214 -26.69 6.39 2.21
CA ALA A 214 -26.14 6.65 0.88
C ALA A 214 -25.25 7.92 0.87
N GLU A 215 -25.65 8.96 1.63
CA GLU A 215 -24.90 10.19 1.79
C GLU A 215 -23.55 9.95 2.48
N ASP A 216 -23.48 9.07 3.47
CA ASP A 216 -22.23 8.69 4.12
C ASP A 216 -21.30 7.99 3.13
N PHE A 217 -21.82 7.09 2.29
CA PHE A 217 -21.02 6.44 1.24
C PHE A 217 -20.52 7.43 0.19
N LEU A 218 -21.28 8.46 -0.15
CA LEU A 218 -20.82 9.53 -1.07
C LEU A 218 -19.65 10.35 -0.51
N GLN A 219 -19.37 10.29 0.79
CA GLN A 219 -18.15 10.87 1.38
C GLN A 219 -16.91 9.99 1.23
N ILE A 220 -17.07 8.74 0.82
CA ILE A 220 -15.94 7.83 0.58
C ILE A 220 -15.38 8.05 -0.82
N GLU A 221 -14.05 8.07 -0.93
CA GLU A 221 -13.36 8.14 -2.23
C GLU A 221 -13.78 7.01 -3.15
N ASP A 222 -13.84 7.25 -4.44
CA ASP A 222 -14.22 6.29 -5.47
C ASP A 222 -15.72 5.89 -5.46
N VAL A 223 -16.57 6.51 -4.63
CA VAL A 223 -18.02 6.30 -4.63
C VAL A 223 -18.74 7.44 -5.35
N GLY A 224 -19.69 7.10 -6.20
CA GLY A 224 -20.52 8.03 -6.97
C GLY A 224 -21.23 7.31 -8.11
N GLU A 225 -22.00 8.05 -8.89
CA GLU A 225 -22.69 7.57 -10.10
C GLU A 225 -23.63 6.38 -9.83
N GLY A 226 -24.28 6.35 -8.65
CA GLY A 226 -25.22 5.32 -8.22
C GLY A 226 -24.58 4.12 -7.52
N LEU A 227 -23.25 4.12 -7.32
CA LEU A 227 -22.58 3.05 -6.60
C LEU A 227 -23.00 3.02 -5.11
N GLU A 228 -23.25 4.17 -4.50
CA GLU A 228 -23.75 4.31 -3.13
C GLU A 228 -25.05 3.51 -2.92
N ASN A 229 -25.99 3.62 -3.84
CA ASN A 229 -27.26 2.90 -3.78
C ASN A 229 -27.09 1.39 -3.98
N ARG A 230 -26.13 1.01 -4.83
CA ARG A 230 -25.78 -0.41 -5.02
C ARG A 230 -25.14 -0.99 -3.75
N ILE A 231 -24.26 -0.24 -3.10
CA ILE A 231 -23.65 -0.67 -1.83
C ILE A 231 -24.70 -0.86 -0.76
N ILE A 232 -25.63 0.09 -0.60
CA ILE A 232 -26.74 -0.01 0.41
C ILE A 232 -27.55 -1.28 0.19
N ARG A 233 -27.95 -1.60 -1.05
CA ARG A 233 -28.68 -2.85 -1.34
C ARG A 233 -27.85 -4.08 -1.02
N ALA A 234 -26.60 -4.10 -1.47
CA ALA A 234 -25.70 -5.21 -1.20
C ALA A 234 -25.47 -5.44 0.31
N VAL A 235 -25.34 -4.36 1.09
CA VAL A 235 -25.19 -4.43 2.55
C VAL A 235 -26.45 -5.01 3.22
N ALA A 236 -27.65 -4.71 2.70
CA ALA A 236 -28.91 -5.28 3.23
C ALA A 236 -29.02 -6.79 2.97
N ASP A 237 -28.55 -7.24 1.81
CA ASP A 237 -28.73 -8.61 1.35
C ASP A 237 -27.58 -9.56 1.74
N SER A 238 -26.40 -9.02 2.15
CA SER A 238 -25.21 -9.84 2.41
C SER A 238 -25.08 -10.21 3.89
N LEU A 239 -24.64 -11.45 4.13
CA LEU A 239 -24.35 -12.01 5.46
C LEU A 239 -22.84 -12.13 5.72
N THR A 240 -22.01 -12.11 4.65
CA THR A 240 -20.56 -12.19 4.70
C THR A 240 -19.90 -11.08 3.88
N LEU A 241 -18.62 -10.84 4.09
CA LEU A 241 -17.85 -9.88 3.29
C LEU A 241 -17.68 -10.37 1.83
N GLU A 242 -17.50 -11.66 1.62
CA GLU A 242 -17.43 -12.24 0.27
C GLU A 242 -18.71 -11.98 -0.51
N GLU A 243 -19.88 -12.32 0.06
CA GLU A 243 -21.18 -12.03 -0.55
C GLU A 243 -21.34 -10.53 -0.84
N LEU A 244 -20.92 -9.66 0.10
CA LEU A 244 -20.97 -8.21 -0.07
C LEU A 244 -20.15 -7.77 -1.29
N TYR A 245 -18.91 -8.25 -1.41
CA TYR A 245 -18.05 -7.91 -2.53
C TYR A 245 -18.62 -8.37 -3.85
N ASP A 246 -19.14 -9.59 -3.91
CA ASP A 246 -19.74 -10.16 -5.13
C ASP A 246 -21.03 -9.44 -5.54
N ASN A 247 -21.90 -9.08 -4.59
CA ASN A 247 -23.14 -8.33 -4.82
C ASN A 247 -22.87 -6.90 -5.34
N ILE A 248 -21.76 -6.27 -4.93
CA ILE A 248 -21.37 -4.95 -5.44
C ILE A 248 -20.68 -5.05 -6.80
N LYS A 249 -19.93 -6.14 -7.07
CA LYS A 249 -19.10 -6.34 -8.27
C LYS A 249 -19.86 -6.14 -9.58
N THR A 250 -19.22 -5.45 -10.53
CA THR A 250 -19.68 -5.30 -11.93
C THR A 250 -18.46 -5.25 -12.85
N LYS A 251 -18.68 -5.17 -14.18
CA LYS A 251 -17.60 -4.92 -15.15
C LYS A 251 -16.89 -3.59 -14.90
N ARG A 252 -17.59 -2.60 -14.33
CA ARG A 252 -17.07 -1.25 -14.04
C ARG A 252 -16.28 -1.19 -12.74
N TYR A 253 -16.67 -1.96 -11.72
CA TYR A 253 -16.09 -1.91 -10.37
C TYR A 253 -15.27 -3.16 -10.09
N THR A 254 -13.95 -3.00 -9.97
CA THR A 254 -13.03 -4.09 -9.63
C THR A 254 -13.13 -4.48 -8.16
N HIS A 255 -12.82 -5.73 -7.80
CA HIS A 255 -12.78 -6.17 -6.40
C HIS A 255 -11.89 -5.30 -5.53
N SER A 256 -10.69 -4.93 -6.01
CA SER A 256 -9.78 -4.06 -5.23
C SER A 256 -10.37 -2.68 -4.95
N ARG A 257 -11.11 -2.09 -5.91
CA ARG A 257 -11.83 -0.82 -5.68
C ARG A 257 -12.89 -0.99 -4.61
N ILE A 258 -13.71 -2.04 -4.69
CA ILE A 258 -14.78 -2.32 -3.72
C ILE A 258 -14.19 -2.54 -2.32
N ARG A 259 -13.16 -3.37 -2.20
CA ARG A 259 -12.47 -3.63 -0.92
C ARG A 259 -11.94 -2.35 -0.29
N ARG A 260 -11.30 -1.47 -1.06
CA ARG A 260 -10.85 -0.16 -0.56
C ARG A 260 -12.00 0.71 -0.07
N ILE A 261 -13.12 0.76 -0.79
CA ILE A 261 -14.32 1.51 -0.37
C ILE A 261 -14.84 0.97 0.96
N ILE A 262 -15.00 -0.34 1.10
CA ILE A 262 -15.48 -0.97 2.32
C ILE A 262 -14.52 -0.77 3.50
N LEU A 263 -13.22 -0.90 3.27
CA LEU A 263 -12.22 -0.67 4.29
C LEU A 263 -12.19 0.81 4.73
N ARG A 264 -12.24 1.76 3.80
CA ARG A 264 -12.33 3.19 4.12
C ARG A 264 -13.60 3.51 4.93
N ALA A 265 -14.74 2.95 4.52
CA ALA A 265 -15.99 3.10 5.25
C ALA A 265 -15.89 2.56 6.69
N TYR A 266 -15.26 1.40 6.87
CA TYR A 266 -15.04 0.79 8.18
C TYR A 266 -14.14 1.65 9.06
N LEU A 267 -13.03 2.16 8.52
CA LEU A 267 -12.09 3.03 9.23
C LEU A 267 -12.59 4.47 9.42
N GLY A 268 -13.66 4.87 8.72
CA GLY A 268 -14.17 6.25 8.73
C GLY A 268 -13.31 7.22 7.91
N ILE A 269 -12.60 6.71 6.88
CA ILE A 269 -11.78 7.53 5.98
C ILE A 269 -12.68 8.16 4.91
N THR A 270 -12.67 9.48 4.82
CA THR A 270 -13.45 10.27 3.87
C THR A 270 -12.59 10.88 2.77
N LYS A 271 -13.20 11.32 1.68
CA LYS A 271 -12.52 11.84 0.48
C LYS A 271 -11.80 13.19 0.68
N ASP A 272 -12.13 13.90 1.75
CA ASP A 272 -11.54 15.19 2.14
C ASP A 272 -10.27 15.02 3.00
N MET A 273 -10.02 13.82 3.52
CA MET A 273 -8.79 13.54 4.27
C MET A 273 -7.55 13.57 3.37
N PRO A 274 -6.36 13.98 3.91
CA PRO A 274 -5.12 14.06 3.13
C PRO A 274 -4.74 12.71 2.50
N LYS A 275 -4.32 12.77 1.24
CA LYS A 275 -3.88 11.60 0.46
C LYS A 275 -2.36 11.57 0.25
N GLU A 276 -1.69 12.63 0.65
CA GLU A 276 -0.24 12.82 0.52
C GLU A 276 0.42 12.66 1.88
N PRO A 277 1.65 12.12 1.94
CA PRO A 277 2.37 11.97 3.19
C PRO A 277 2.68 13.35 3.79
N LYS A 278 2.47 13.49 5.09
CA LYS A 278 2.76 14.73 5.86
C LYS A 278 3.89 14.55 6.85
N TYR A 279 4.42 13.35 6.98
CA TYR A 279 5.51 12.98 7.88
C TYR A 279 6.22 11.70 7.41
N LEU A 280 7.37 11.44 7.95
CA LEU A 280 8.16 10.21 7.77
C LEU A 280 8.19 9.45 9.10
N HIS A 281 7.38 8.41 9.24
CA HIS A 281 7.34 7.57 10.44
C HIS A 281 8.32 6.42 10.30
N ILE A 282 9.33 6.38 11.18
CA ILE A 282 10.39 5.36 11.18
C ILE A 282 9.93 4.14 11.96
N LEU A 283 9.86 2.99 11.29
CA LEU A 283 9.45 1.72 11.89
C LEU A 283 10.63 0.88 12.39
N ALA A 284 11.69 0.77 11.59
CA ALA A 284 12.85 -0.07 11.91
C ALA A 284 14.13 0.44 11.24
N PHE A 285 15.28 0.11 11.82
CA PHE A 285 16.59 0.31 11.21
C PHE A 285 17.67 -0.60 11.83
N ASN A 286 18.77 -0.84 11.07
CA ASN A 286 20.02 -1.40 11.55
C ASN A 286 21.11 -0.32 11.73
N ASP A 287 22.36 -0.70 11.98
CA ASP A 287 23.45 0.28 12.17
C ASP A 287 23.68 1.16 10.94
N ARG A 288 23.58 0.60 9.72
CA ARG A 288 23.64 1.38 8.47
C ARG A 288 22.46 2.35 8.35
N GLY A 289 21.25 1.88 8.65
CA GLY A 289 20.04 2.70 8.69
C GLY A 289 20.12 3.82 9.73
N ARG A 290 20.82 3.63 10.85
CA ARG A 290 21.08 4.68 11.84
C ARG A 290 21.91 5.82 11.25
N GLU A 291 22.95 5.51 10.48
CA GLU A 291 23.75 6.52 9.77
C GLU A 291 22.90 7.29 8.75
N ILE A 292 22.09 6.58 7.97
CA ILE A 292 21.15 7.15 7.02
C ILE A 292 20.16 8.08 7.72
N LEU A 293 19.55 7.63 8.81
CA LEU A 293 18.60 8.44 9.59
C LEU A 293 19.25 9.71 10.16
N ALA A 294 20.52 9.64 10.55
CA ALA A 294 21.26 10.83 11.00
C ALA A 294 21.48 11.84 9.87
N GLN A 295 21.67 11.39 8.62
CA GLN A 295 21.73 12.25 7.45
C GLN A 295 20.35 12.81 7.10
N MET A 296 19.30 11.96 7.08
CA MET A 296 17.91 12.37 6.84
C MET A 296 17.45 13.52 7.75
N LYS A 297 17.84 13.50 9.03
CA LYS A 297 17.49 14.59 9.98
C LYS A 297 17.97 15.98 9.53
N LYS A 298 18.96 16.05 8.62
CA LYS A 298 19.49 17.31 8.08
C LYS A 298 18.88 17.70 6.73
N THR A 299 18.33 16.75 5.98
CA THR A 299 17.95 16.92 4.57
C THR A 299 16.48 16.69 4.29
N ALA A 300 15.79 15.89 5.10
CA ALA A 300 14.39 15.53 4.87
C ALA A 300 13.48 16.76 4.80
N THR A 301 12.52 16.71 3.88
CA THR A 301 11.55 17.81 3.66
C THR A 301 10.26 17.66 4.45
N LEU A 302 10.04 16.49 5.05
CA LEU A 302 8.91 16.20 5.94
C LEU A 302 9.41 15.92 7.37
N PRO A 303 8.59 16.21 8.39
CA PRO A 303 8.90 15.89 9.78
C PRO A 303 9.16 14.38 9.97
N ILE A 304 10.21 14.05 10.70
CA ILE A 304 10.56 12.65 11.02
C ILE A 304 9.96 12.29 12.38
N ILE A 305 9.09 11.28 12.39
CA ILE A 305 8.49 10.72 13.61
C ILE A 305 9.24 9.45 14.00
N THR A 306 9.80 9.46 15.22
CA THR A 306 10.48 8.32 15.82
C THR A 306 9.80 7.87 17.12
N LYS A 307 8.90 8.70 17.66
CA LYS A 307 8.15 8.44 18.89
C LYS A 307 6.95 9.37 18.96
N TYR A 308 5.79 8.83 19.35
CA TYR A 308 4.54 9.58 19.49
C TYR A 308 4.68 10.87 20.33
N GLY A 309 5.33 10.77 21.50
CA GLY A 309 5.49 11.90 22.41
C GLY A 309 6.36 13.05 21.90
N ASN A 310 7.04 12.89 20.77
CA ASN A 310 7.92 13.90 20.17
C ASN A 310 7.29 14.62 18.98
N ILE A 311 5.98 14.44 18.73
CA ILE A 311 5.28 15.11 17.64
C ILE A 311 4.91 16.52 18.10
N GLU A 312 5.57 17.53 17.53
CA GLU A 312 5.40 18.94 17.89
C GLU A 312 4.28 19.63 17.09
N SER A 313 4.14 19.29 15.79
CA SER A 313 3.11 19.88 14.93
C SER A 313 1.73 19.34 15.27
N SER A 314 0.77 20.27 15.53
CA SER A 314 -0.61 19.89 15.81
C SER A 314 -1.31 19.19 14.64
N GLU A 315 -1.01 19.61 13.39
CA GLU A 315 -1.55 18.98 12.17
C GLU A 315 -1.01 17.55 12.01
N VAL A 316 0.30 17.36 12.15
CA VAL A 316 0.92 16.04 12.09
C VAL A 316 0.41 15.15 13.21
N LYS A 317 0.23 15.71 14.42
CA LYS A 317 -0.31 14.95 15.56
C LYS A 317 -1.73 14.46 15.31
N GLN A 318 -2.62 15.30 14.76
CA GLN A 318 -3.99 14.91 14.40
C GLN A 318 -4.00 13.76 13.38
N LEU A 319 -3.13 13.80 12.36
CA LEU A 319 -3.02 12.71 11.37
C LEU A 319 -2.44 11.44 12.00
N PHE A 320 -1.46 11.57 12.88
CA PHE A 320 -0.89 10.42 13.57
C PHE A 320 -1.88 9.81 14.58
N ASP A 321 -2.73 10.62 15.21
CA ASP A 321 -3.83 10.14 16.07
C ASP A 321 -4.87 9.32 15.28
N LEU A 322 -5.06 9.61 13.98
CA LEU A 322 -5.85 8.73 13.10
C LEU A 322 -5.16 7.39 12.87
N GLU A 323 -3.84 7.37 12.60
CA GLU A 323 -3.08 6.12 12.48
C GLU A 323 -3.15 5.29 13.76
N CYS A 324 -3.12 5.93 14.93
CA CYS A 324 -3.33 5.26 16.21
C CYS A 324 -4.68 4.54 16.27
N LYS A 325 -5.77 5.24 15.87
CA LYS A 325 -7.12 4.65 15.80
C LYS A 325 -7.18 3.51 14.78
N PHE A 326 -6.54 3.67 13.63
CA PHE A 326 -6.52 2.62 12.61
C PHE A 326 -5.77 1.39 13.09
N THR A 327 -4.67 1.56 13.84
CA THR A 327 -3.95 0.46 14.49
C THR A 327 -4.84 -0.23 15.54
N ASP A 328 -5.59 0.51 16.36
CA ASP A 328 -6.52 -0.07 17.32
C ASP A 328 -7.63 -0.88 16.64
N ILE A 329 -8.15 -0.42 15.48
CA ILE A 329 -9.14 -1.14 14.67
C ILE A 329 -8.51 -2.38 14.01
N TYR A 330 -7.30 -2.26 13.46
CA TYR A 330 -6.55 -3.39 12.90
C TYR A 330 -6.34 -4.50 13.93
N ASN A 331 -6.12 -4.15 15.19
CA ASN A 331 -5.91 -5.09 16.30
C ASN A 331 -7.15 -5.93 16.65
N LEU A 332 -8.35 -5.52 16.22
CA LEU A 332 -9.56 -6.35 16.28
C LEU A 332 -9.52 -7.53 15.29
N GLY A 333 -8.66 -7.48 14.29
CA GLY A 333 -8.51 -8.53 13.29
C GLY A 333 -7.74 -9.77 13.78
N TYR A 334 -7.13 -9.75 14.95
CA TYR A 334 -6.54 -10.93 15.57
C TYR A 334 -7.61 -11.82 16.22
N THR A 335 -7.39 -13.13 16.25
CA THR A 335 -8.24 -14.08 17.01
C THR A 335 -8.30 -13.67 18.48
N ASN A 336 -7.16 -13.34 19.07
CA ASN A 336 -7.05 -12.74 20.39
C ASN A 336 -6.82 -11.24 20.22
N ILE A 337 -7.86 -10.43 20.35
CA ILE A 337 -7.78 -8.97 20.17
C ILE A 337 -6.74 -8.35 21.11
N LYS A 338 -6.04 -7.34 20.59
CA LYS A 338 -5.05 -6.59 21.37
C LYS A 338 -5.68 -5.32 21.98
N PRO A 339 -5.17 -4.83 23.13
CA PRO A 339 -5.65 -3.60 23.73
C PRO A 339 -5.28 -2.37 22.90
N CYS A 340 -6.07 -1.29 22.99
CA CYS A 340 -5.80 -0.01 22.34
C CYS A 340 -4.51 0.64 22.80
N GLY A 341 -3.98 1.58 21.99
CA GLY A 341 -2.82 2.40 22.30
C GLY A 341 -1.49 1.72 22.00
N GLU A 342 -1.46 0.70 21.14
CA GLU A 342 -0.21 0.05 20.70
C GLU A 342 0.69 1.05 19.98
N GLU A 343 0.13 1.82 19.04
CA GLU A 343 0.88 2.79 18.24
C GLU A 343 1.56 3.88 19.10
N GLN A 344 0.86 4.40 20.12
CA GLN A 344 1.42 5.43 20.99
C GLN A 344 2.57 4.92 21.87
N ARG A 345 2.58 3.60 22.16
CA ARG A 345 3.61 2.95 23.00
C ARG A 345 4.70 2.27 22.17
N ALA A 346 4.48 2.13 20.87
CA ALA A 346 5.43 1.46 20.01
C ALA A 346 6.81 2.12 20.03
N LYS A 347 7.82 1.31 19.89
CA LYS A 347 9.21 1.72 19.75
C LYS A 347 9.73 1.28 18.41
N ILE A 348 10.65 2.05 17.86
CA ILE A 348 11.37 1.67 16.64
C ILE A 348 12.07 0.34 16.87
N GLU A 349 11.95 -0.58 15.91
CA GLU A 349 12.69 -1.84 15.90
C GLU A 349 14.14 -1.57 15.51
N ILE A 350 15.07 -1.86 16.42
CA ILE A 350 16.51 -1.68 16.20
C ILE A 350 17.15 -3.06 16.14
N ILE A 351 17.62 -3.42 14.97
CA ILE A 351 18.25 -4.73 14.69
C ILE A 351 19.75 -4.50 14.55
N LYS A 352 20.55 -5.30 15.27
CA LYS A 352 22.02 -5.22 15.25
C LYS A 352 22.62 -6.06 14.15
#